data_ea7f873f3ca7020dd6da974b46744af0
#
_entry.id   ea7f873f3ca7020dd6da974b46744af0
#
_cell.length_a   1.000
_cell.length_b   1.000
_cell.length_c   1.000
_cell.angle_alpha   90.00
_cell.angle_beta   90.00
_cell.angle_gamma   90.00
#
_symmetry.space_group_name_H-M   'P 1'
#
loop_
_entity.id
_entity.type
_entity.pdbx_description
1 polymer ?
#
loop_
_entity_poly.entity_id
_entity_poly.type
_entity_poly.pdbx_seq_one_letter_code
_entity_poly.pdbx_strand_id
1 'polypeptide(L)'
;MAVSRRIVYIFLSSLVTGSLVLLFIALLDPRQHFTLPLAIGLLLLIAAFTLLILYSFSSRRAAASDLEELEQHFGFLVRHVKDYAIFLIDPEGRVKSWNKGAEQIKGYTESEIIGQPISVFYTDEDNRLGEPYQNLQRALEQGRYESVGLRKLKDGYIFYADVVFTPIYDDKKILKGFAKITRDITDQKKAEEDMINTLRREKELNEMKSRFVTLASHEFKTPLSVILSSVSLIEKYPDADQQDKRLKHIHRIKSNVNNLKQILNDFLSLEKLEGGIVRNCPAETDLFHVIREAIQDMDGSFKEGQHIHLHTDGTPRLVSVDIQFLRNILNNLLSNAIKYSPESTTIDCMLSYQPAAIDIQIRDRGIGIPLEEQQHLFERFFRATNSTGISGTGLGLSIVKRYLDLMGGQIRLSSIPGEGSTFIVTLPG
;
A
#
# COMPACT_ATOMS: atom_id res chain seq x y z
N MET A 1 4.65 -8.68 -59.18
CA MET A 1 4.47 -7.35 -59.86
C MET A 1 5.74 -6.83 -60.55
N ALA A 2 6.98 -6.85 -60.02
CA ALA A 2 8.18 -6.31 -60.64
C ALA A 2 8.57 -6.98 -61.97
N VAL A 3 8.35 -8.31 -62.16
CA VAL A 3 8.65 -9.07 -63.38
C VAL A 3 7.74 -8.67 -64.55
N SER A 4 6.45 -8.43 -64.26
CA SER A 4 5.49 -7.98 -65.30
C SER A 4 5.82 -6.57 -65.85
N ARG A 5 6.32 -5.66 -65.01
CA ARG A 5 6.71 -4.29 -65.43
C ARG A 5 7.95 -4.30 -66.34
N ARG A 6 8.95 -5.14 -66.07
CA ARG A 6 10.14 -5.28 -66.94
C ARG A 6 9.77 -5.83 -68.33
N ILE A 7 8.86 -6.81 -68.39
CA ILE A 7 8.42 -7.40 -69.67
C ILE A 7 7.71 -6.37 -70.49
N VAL A 8 6.78 -5.57 -69.94
CA VAL A 8 6.06 -4.52 -70.65
C VAL A 8 7.01 -3.42 -71.14
N TYR A 9 8.01 -3.04 -70.35
CA TYR A 9 9.04 -2.06 -70.76
C TYR A 9 9.90 -2.55 -71.90
N ILE A 10 10.32 -3.82 -71.87
CA ILE A 10 11.12 -4.45 -72.94
C ILE A 10 10.26 -4.52 -74.23
N PHE A 11 8.98 -4.88 -74.17
CA PHE A 11 8.09 -4.98 -75.31
C PHE A 11 7.83 -3.58 -75.98
N LEU A 12 7.58 -2.57 -75.16
CA LEU A 12 7.39 -1.18 -75.65
C LEU A 12 8.70 -0.61 -76.27
N SER A 13 9.83 -0.86 -75.64
CA SER A 13 11.12 -0.41 -76.17
C SER A 13 11.47 -1.09 -77.49
N SER A 14 11.14 -2.39 -77.66
CA SER A 14 11.31 -3.17 -78.87
C SER A 14 10.39 -2.64 -80.02
N LEU A 15 9.15 -2.20 -79.69
CA LEU A 15 8.20 -1.63 -80.60
C LEU A 15 8.65 -0.26 -81.12
N VAL A 16 9.22 0.57 -80.24
CA VAL A 16 9.75 1.91 -80.58
C VAL A 16 11.02 1.75 -81.44
N THR A 17 11.94 0.84 -81.08
CA THR A 17 13.14 0.58 -81.85
C THR A 17 12.78 0.00 -83.27
N GLY A 18 11.82 -0.93 -83.34
CA GLY A 18 11.33 -1.47 -84.62
C GLY A 18 10.71 -0.39 -85.52
N SER A 19 9.91 0.51 -84.96
CA SER A 19 9.31 1.64 -85.64
C SER A 19 10.36 2.64 -86.17
N LEU A 20 11.44 2.90 -85.37
CA LEU A 20 12.53 3.77 -85.81
C LEU A 20 13.34 3.16 -86.95
N VAL A 21 13.59 1.83 -86.90
CA VAL A 21 14.27 1.09 -88.00
C VAL A 21 13.46 1.12 -89.23
N LEU A 22 12.14 0.93 -89.19
CA LEU A 22 11.23 1.03 -90.35
C LEU A 22 11.24 2.44 -90.93
N LEU A 23 11.24 3.45 -90.10
CA LEU A 23 11.34 4.84 -90.51
C LEU A 23 12.70 5.14 -91.18
N PHE A 24 13.78 4.60 -90.68
CA PHE A 24 15.11 4.77 -91.22
C PHE A 24 15.26 4.07 -92.55
N ILE A 25 14.72 2.86 -92.74
CA ILE A 25 14.69 2.14 -94.00
C ILE A 25 13.90 2.91 -95.01
N ALA A 26 12.78 3.46 -94.64
CA ALA A 26 11.94 4.27 -95.49
C ALA A 26 12.61 5.58 -95.99
N LEU A 27 13.51 6.16 -95.18
CA LEU A 27 14.28 7.36 -95.54
C LEU A 27 15.45 7.06 -96.51
N LEU A 28 15.89 5.82 -96.68
CA LEU A 28 16.99 5.42 -97.49
C LEU A 28 16.61 4.99 -98.95
N ASP A 29 15.29 4.91 -99.32
CA ASP A 29 14.84 4.50 -100.58
C ASP A 29 14.62 5.72 -101.51
N PRO A 30 15.37 5.97 -102.60
CA PRO A 30 15.25 7.14 -103.51
C PRO A 30 14.13 7.08 -104.54
N ARG A 31 13.27 6.03 -104.59
CA ARG A 31 12.17 5.85 -105.58
C ARG A 31 10.78 5.95 -104.96
N GLN A 32 10.27 7.10 -104.78
CA GLN A 32 8.88 7.55 -104.51
C GLN A 32 7.78 6.59 -104.02
N HIS A 33 8.02 5.48 -103.37
CA HIS A 33 7.02 4.66 -102.70
C HIS A 33 6.91 4.88 -101.18
N PHE A 34 7.08 6.16 -100.82
CA PHE A 34 7.38 6.61 -99.46
C PHE A 34 6.20 6.77 -98.51
N THR A 35 4.98 6.82 -99.04
CA THR A 35 3.85 7.29 -98.19
C THR A 35 3.29 6.25 -97.27
N LEU A 36 3.22 4.98 -97.69
CA LEU A 36 2.58 3.95 -96.88
C LEU A 36 3.46 3.41 -95.72
N PRO A 37 4.74 3.06 -95.91
CA PRO A 37 5.61 2.61 -94.79
C PRO A 37 5.88 3.70 -93.74
N LEU A 38 5.98 4.96 -94.17
CA LEU A 38 6.16 6.10 -93.26
C LEU A 38 4.93 6.35 -92.41
N ALA A 39 3.73 6.24 -92.98
CA ALA A 39 2.47 6.37 -92.28
C ALA A 39 2.27 5.24 -91.27
N ILE A 40 2.63 4.00 -91.61
CA ILE A 40 2.54 2.85 -90.74
C ILE A 40 3.53 3.02 -89.56
N GLY A 41 4.77 3.42 -89.87
CA GLY A 41 5.79 3.70 -88.83
C GLY A 41 5.41 4.77 -87.81
N LEU A 42 4.78 5.87 -88.34
CA LEU A 42 4.26 6.97 -87.53
C LEU A 42 3.04 6.52 -86.68
N LEU A 43 2.14 5.75 -87.24
CA LEU A 43 0.99 5.18 -86.51
C LEU A 43 1.43 4.23 -85.43
N LEU A 44 2.43 3.38 -85.58
CA LEU A 44 3.00 2.50 -84.62
C LEU A 44 3.72 3.27 -83.48
N LEU A 45 4.44 4.36 -83.83
CA LEU A 45 5.04 5.26 -82.88
C LEU A 45 4.02 5.95 -81.98
N ILE A 46 2.94 6.48 -82.61
CA ILE A 46 1.82 7.11 -81.88
C ILE A 46 1.13 6.08 -80.98
N ALA A 47 0.89 4.86 -81.45
CA ALA A 47 0.28 3.79 -80.65
C ALA A 47 1.18 3.38 -79.48
N ALA A 48 2.49 3.23 -79.72
CA ALA A 48 3.42 2.91 -78.68
C ALA A 48 3.52 4.02 -77.60
N PHE A 49 3.53 5.29 -78.05
CA PHE A 49 3.54 6.46 -77.14
C PHE A 49 2.22 6.59 -76.34
N THR A 50 1.09 6.37 -76.96
CA THR A 50 -0.21 6.34 -76.19
C THR A 50 -0.30 5.20 -75.24
N LEU A 51 0.18 3.98 -75.56
CA LEU A 51 0.24 2.85 -74.62
C LEU A 51 1.22 3.11 -73.49
N LEU A 52 2.33 3.76 -73.76
CA LEU A 52 3.29 4.15 -72.67
C LEU A 52 2.70 5.18 -71.73
N ILE A 53 2.00 6.16 -72.22
CA ILE A 53 1.26 7.14 -71.42
C ILE A 53 0.17 6.46 -70.57
N LEU A 54 -0.68 5.64 -71.18
CA LEU A 54 -1.73 4.90 -70.48
C LEU A 54 -1.17 3.97 -69.39
N TYR A 55 -0.08 3.28 -69.70
CA TYR A 55 0.63 2.44 -68.72
C TYR A 55 1.20 3.28 -67.57
N SER A 56 1.83 4.42 -67.82
CA SER A 56 2.35 5.31 -66.77
C SER A 56 1.24 5.88 -65.89
N PHE A 57 0.10 6.26 -66.46
CA PHE A 57 -1.09 6.72 -65.73
C PHE A 57 -1.69 5.61 -64.87
N SER A 58 -1.87 4.41 -65.41
CA SER A 58 -2.40 3.26 -64.64
C SER A 58 -1.47 2.85 -63.51
N SER A 59 -0.14 2.84 -63.73
CA SER A 59 0.84 2.52 -62.72
C SER A 59 0.90 3.54 -61.56
N ARG A 60 0.73 4.86 -61.90
CA ARG A 60 0.65 5.91 -60.88
C ARG A 60 -0.67 5.81 -60.08
N ARG A 61 -1.78 5.51 -60.73
CA ARG A 61 -3.06 5.28 -60.02
C ARG A 61 -3.03 4.08 -59.10
N ALA A 62 -2.47 2.95 -59.56
CA ALA A 62 -2.33 1.76 -58.73
C ALA A 62 -1.44 2.04 -57.48
N ALA A 63 -0.30 2.72 -57.65
CA ALA A 63 0.57 3.10 -56.56
C ALA A 63 -0.08 4.07 -55.56
N ALA A 64 -0.89 5.02 -56.04
CA ALA A 64 -1.66 5.93 -55.22
C ALA A 64 -2.76 5.19 -54.40
N SER A 65 -3.47 4.25 -55.08
CA SER A 65 -4.49 3.40 -54.44
C SER A 65 -3.90 2.50 -53.36
N ASP A 66 -2.73 1.86 -53.61
CA ASP A 66 -2.04 1.01 -52.63
C ASP A 66 -1.59 1.81 -51.42
N LEU A 67 -1.13 3.05 -51.62
CA LEU A 67 -0.74 3.95 -50.51
C LEU A 67 -1.96 4.39 -49.70
N GLU A 68 -3.06 4.77 -50.36
CA GLU A 68 -4.30 5.16 -49.68
C GLU A 68 -4.92 4.02 -48.90
N GLU A 69 -4.89 2.79 -49.41
CA GLU A 69 -5.31 1.59 -48.69
C GLU A 69 -4.45 1.32 -47.47
N LEU A 70 -3.12 1.47 -47.58
CA LEU A 70 -2.19 1.31 -46.44
C LEU A 70 -2.44 2.38 -45.38
N GLU A 71 -2.60 3.64 -45.76
CA GLU A 71 -2.92 4.74 -44.83
C GLU A 71 -4.25 4.51 -44.13
N GLN A 72 -5.29 4.04 -44.84
CA GLN A 72 -6.57 3.69 -44.26
C GLN A 72 -6.46 2.54 -43.26
N HIS A 73 -5.76 1.47 -43.60
CA HIS A 73 -5.53 0.34 -42.69
C HIS A 73 -4.76 0.75 -41.44
N PHE A 74 -3.69 1.54 -41.59
CA PHE A 74 -2.92 2.02 -40.46
C PHE A 74 -3.73 2.97 -39.57
N GLY A 75 -4.47 3.89 -40.20
CA GLY A 75 -5.40 4.77 -39.47
C GLY A 75 -6.49 4.01 -38.74
N PHE A 76 -7.02 2.93 -39.33
CA PHE A 76 -7.98 2.05 -38.68
C PHE A 76 -7.41 1.35 -37.46
N LEU A 77 -6.22 0.78 -37.55
CA LEU A 77 -5.56 0.12 -36.42
C LEU A 77 -5.35 1.09 -35.24
N VAL A 78 -4.77 2.25 -35.48
CA VAL A 78 -4.52 3.25 -34.41
C VAL A 78 -5.82 3.75 -33.79
N ARG A 79 -6.88 3.96 -34.61
CA ARG A 79 -8.19 4.43 -34.10
C ARG A 79 -8.87 3.43 -33.16
N HIS A 80 -8.67 2.13 -33.37
CA HIS A 80 -9.38 1.09 -32.62
C HIS A 80 -8.62 0.59 -31.36
N VAL A 81 -7.41 1.06 -31.12
CA VAL A 81 -6.69 0.84 -29.85
C VAL A 81 -7.33 1.72 -28.77
N LYS A 82 -8.07 1.11 -27.85
CA LYS A 82 -8.86 1.81 -26.82
C LYS A 82 -8.09 2.00 -25.50
N ASP A 83 -7.16 1.10 -25.20
CA ASP A 83 -6.42 1.08 -23.93
C ASP A 83 -5.24 2.05 -23.91
N TYR A 84 -4.95 2.68 -25.04
CA TYR A 84 -3.86 3.64 -25.20
C TYR A 84 -4.34 4.93 -25.85
N ALA A 85 -4.03 6.06 -25.22
CA ALA A 85 -4.14 7.36 -25.85
C ALA A 85 -2.92 7.58 -26.77
N ILE A 86 -3.14 7.53 -28.11
CA ILE A 86 -2.10 7.67 -29.11
C ILE A 86 -2.40 8.92 -29.93
N PHE A 87 -1.48 9.87 -29.93
CA PHE A 87 -1.65 11.11 -30.68
C PHE A 87 -0.33 11.77 -31.06
N LEU A 88 -0.40 12.60 -32.08
CA LEU A 88 0.72 13.41 -32.54
C LEU A 88 0.67 14.80 -31.92
N ILE A 89 1.84 15.36 -31.72
CA ILE A 89 2.09 16.71 -31.19
C ILE A 89 2.99 17.40 -32.20
N ASP A 90 2.72 18.68 -32.51
CA ASP A 90 3.59 19.49 -33.36
C ASP A 90 4.90 19.88 -32.61
N PRO A 91 5.89 20.48 -33.31
CA PRO A 91 7.13 20.92 -32.66
C PRO A 91 6.92 21.96 -31.55
N GLU A 92 5.82 22.71 -31.59
CA GLU A 92 5.44 23.76 -30.64
C GLU A 92 4.70 23.17 -29.41
N GLY A 93 4.44 21.85 -29.38
CA GLY A 93 3.79 21.17 -28.26
C GLY A 93 2.25 21.17 -28.33
N ARG A 94 1.66 21.36 -29.52
CA ARG A 94 0.20 21.33 -29.71
C ARG A 94 -0.26 19.98 -30.29
N VAL A 95 -1.43 19.55 -29.86
CA VAL A 95 -2.05 18.29 -30.32
C VAL A 95 -2.44 18.39 -31.79
N LYS A 96 -2.05 17.39 -32.59
CA LYS A 96 -2.24 17.37 -34.05
C LYS A 96 -3.11 16.20 -34.53
N SER A 97 -3.21 15.13 -33.81
CA SER A 97 -4.11 14.01 -34.09
C SER A 97 -4.67 13.44 -32.80
N TRP A 98 -5.74 12.66 -32.88
CA TRP A 98 -6.41 12.12 -31.72
C TRP A 98 -7.03 10.76 -32.03
N ASN A 99 -6.65 9.70 -31.31
CA ASN A 99 -7.28 8.39 -31.50
C ASN A 99 -8.48 8.20 -30.55
N LYS A 100 -9.24 7.14 -30.76
CA LYS A 100 -10.42 6.83 -29.94
C LYS A 100 -10.05 6.48 -28.48
N GLY A 101 -8.87 5.86 -28.27
CA GLY A 101 -8.34 5.60 -26.92
C GLY A 101 -8.04 6.90 -26.16
N ALA A 102 -7.48 7.89 -26.85
CA ALA A 102 -7.24 9.19 -26.25
C ALA A 102 -8.55 9.90 -25.85
N GLU A 103 -9.59 9.80 -26.66
CA GLU A 103 -10.91 10.32 -26.33
C GLU A 103 -11.50 9.64 -25.10
N GLN A 104 -11.40 8.30 -25.02
CA GLN A 104 -11.92 7.53 -23.88
C GLN A 104 -11.14 7.77 -22.59
N ILE A 105 -9.81 7.76 -22.66
CA ILE A 105 -8.95 7.91 -21.48
C ILE A 105 -8.95 9.36 -20.98
N LYS A 106 -8.92 10.36 -21.90
CA LYS A 106 -8.74 11.76 -21.52
C LYS A 106 -10.04 12.57 -21.42
N GLY A 107 -11.14 12.08 -22.03
CA GLY A 107 -12.45 12.71 -22.01
C GLY A 107 -12.64 13.88 -22.98
N TYR A 108 -11.62 14.23 -23.79
CA TYR A 108 -11.73 15.26 -24.84
C TYR A 108 -12.10 14.65 -26.17
N THR A 109 -13.01 15.27 -26.92
CA THR A 109 -13.24 14.95 -28.32
C THR A 109 -12.10 15.49 -29.20
N GLU A 110 -11.93 14.92 -30.40
CA GLU A 110 -10.92 15.38 -31.33
C GLU A 110 -11.08 16.88 -31.64
N SER A 111 -12.30 17.35 -31.88
CA SER A 111 -12.61 18.76 -32.23
C SER A 111 -12.27 19.74 -31.08
N GLU A 112 -12.28 19.30 -29.81
CA GLU A 112 -11.97 20.13 -28.65
C GLU A 112 -10.49 20.25 -28.42
N ILE A 113 -9.72 19.20 -28.75
CA ILE A 113 -8.33 19.07 -28.30
C ILE A 113 -7.30 19.41 -29.38
N ILE A 114 -7.64 19.26 -30.65
CA ILE A 114 -6.74 19.62 -31.76
C ILE A 114 -6.31 21.09 -31.65
N GLY A 115 -5.01 21.35 -31.74
CA GLY A 115 -4.39 22.67 -31.57
C GLY A 115 -4.18 23.12 -30.11
N GLN A 116 -4.73 22.41 -29.14
CA GLN A 116 -4.48 22.72 -27.72
C GLN A 116 -3.07 22.29 -27.31
N PRO A 117 -2.43 23.03 -26.37
CA PRO A 117 -1.11 22.66 -25.86
C PRO A 117 -1.17 21.41 -24.98
N ILE A 118 -0.12 20.60 -24.99
CA ILE A 118 -0.05 19.37 -24.15
C ILE A 118 -0.13 19.65 -22.65
N SER A 119 0.09 20.87 -22.22
CA SER A 119 0.00 21.31 -20.82
C SER A 119 -1.39 21.10 -20.21
N VAL A 120 -2.45 21.01 -21.02
CA VAL A 120 -3.83 20.73 -20.57
C VAL A 120 -3.96 19.37 -19.85
N PHE A 121 -3.06 18.41 -20.14
CA PHE A 121 -3.05 17.08 -19.54
C PHE A 121 -2.21 16.97 -18.27
N TYR A 122 -1.62 18.06 -17.82
CA TYR A 122 -0.73 18.08 -16.66
C TYR A 122 -1.40 18.74 -15.47
N THR A 123 -0.91 18.43 -14.28
CA THR A 123 -1.35 19.11 -13.06
C THR A 123 -0.89 20.57 -13.07
N ASP A 124 -1.49 21.41 -12.23
CA ASP A 124 -1.11 22.82 -12.14
C ASP A 124 0.32 22.98 -11.58
N GLU A 125 0.77 22.01 -10.78
CA GLU A 125 2.14 21.94 -10.27
C GLU A 125 3.13 21.59 -11.38
N ASP A 126 2.88 20.52 -12.16
CA ASP A 126 3.73 20.14 -13.28
C ASP A 126 3.83 21.26 -14.33
N ASN A 127 2.74 21.98 -14.54
CA ASN A 127 2.71 23.13 -15.45
C ASN A 127 3.60 24.29 -14.94
N ARG A 128 3.57 24.57 -13.64
CA ARG A 128 4.45 25.59 -13.03
C ARG A 128 5.93 25.20 -13.12
N LEU A 129 6.24 23.92 -13.02
CA LEU A 129 7.59 23.39 -13.16
C LEU A 129 8.05 23.28 -14.62
N GLY A 130 7.15 23.49 -15.59
CA GLY A 130 7.48 23.41 -17.02
C GLY A 130 7.66 21.98 -17.54
N GLU A 131 7.22 20.98 -16.79
CA GLU A 131 7.34 19.55 -17.12
C GLU A 131 6.83 19.18 -18.52
N PRO A 132 5.70 19.72 -19.04
CA PRO A 132 5.23 19.36 -20.36
C PRO A 132 6.28 19.56 -21.47
N TYR A 133 6.98 20.68 -21.43
CA TYR A 133 7.97 21.04 -22.44
C TYR A 133 9.35 20.42 -22.17
N GLN A 134 9.72 20.25 -20.90
CA GLN A 134 10.93 19.51 -20.51
C GLN A 134 10.88 18.06 -21.01
N ASN A 135 9.70 17.41 -20.96
CA ASN A 135 9.53 16.06 -21.46
C ASN A 135 9.73 15.97 -22.98
N LEU A 136 9.28 16.96 -23.75
CA LEU A 136 9.56 17.03 -25.20
C LEU A 136 11.07 17.23 -25.45
N GLN A 137 11.72 18.08 -24.67
CA GLN A 137 13.16 18.32 -24.80
C GLN A 137 13.98 17.06 -24.45
N ARG A 138 13.64 16.37 -23.39
CA ARG A 138 14.26 15.07 -23.03
C ARG A 138 14.08 14.04 -24.15
N ALA A 139 12.90 14.01 -24.78
CA ALA A 139 12.65 13.14 -25.92
C ALA A 139 13.53 13.46 -27.13
N LEU A 140 13.79 14.75 -27.41
CA LEU A 140 14.71 15.17 -28.48
C LEU A 140 16.15 14.75 -28.20
N GLU A 141 16.61 14.93 -26.98
CA GLU A 141 17.98 14.61 -26.55
C GLU A 141 18.26 13.10 -26.58
N GLN A 142 17.26 12.31 -26.17
CA GLN A 142 17.41 10.84 -25.97
C GLN A 142 16.89 10.03 -27.16
N GLY A 143 16.22 10.66 -28.13
CA GLY A 143 15.51 9.97 -29.23
C GLY A 143 14.18 9.33 -28.83
N ARG A 144 13.97 9.07 -27.54
CA ARG A 144 12.73 8.57 -26.90
C ARG A 144 12.80 8.91 -25.43
N TYR A 145 11.65 9.27 -24.83
CA TYR A 145 11.57 9.54 -23.40
C TYR A 145 10.31 8.88 -22.82
N GLU A 146 10.48 8.15 -21.71
CA GLU A 146 9.41 7.52 -20.94
C GLU A 146 9.31 8.14 -19.56
N SER A 147 8.09 8.34 -19.08
CA SER A 147 7.85 8.82 -17.71
C SER A 147 6.55 8.30 -17.15
N VAL A 148 6.59 7.93 -15.88
CA VAL A 148 5.39 7.67 -15.09
C VAL A 148 5.11 8.91 -14.25
N GLY A 149 3.88 9.42 -14.30
CA GLY A 149 3.49 10.61 -13.57
C GLY A 149 1.99 10.85 -13.57
N LEU A 150 1.58 11.86 -12.81
CA LEU A 150 0.17 12.24 -12.73
C LEU A 150 -0.25 13.01 -13.99
N ARG A 151 -1.46 12.74 -14.46
CA ARG A 151 -2.07 13.45 -15.59
C ARG A 151 -3.50 13.81 -15.25
N LYS A 152 -3.98 14.91 -15.85
CA LYS A 152 -5.31 15.46 -15.61
C LYS A 152 -6.23 15.13 -16.79
N LEU A 153 -7.45 14.69 -16.50
CA LEU A 153 -8.55 14.50 -17.45
C LEU A 153 -9.30 15.82 -17.70
N LYS A 154 -10.21 15.82 -18.65
CA LYS A 154 -11.09 16.97 -18.97
C LYS A 154 -11.93 17.43 -17.77
N ASP A 155 -12.43 16.50 -16.97
CA ASP A 155 -13.24 16.76 -15.79
C ASP A 155 -12.44 17.18 -14.55
N GLY A 156 -11.09 17.24 -14.67
CA GLY A 156 -10.19 17.59 -13.58
C GLY A 156 -9.69 16.40 -12.77
N TYR A 157 -10.19 15.18 -12.99
CA TYR A 157 -9.70 13.99 -12.31
C TYR A 157 -8.23 13.74 -12.65
N ILE A 158 -7.46 13.29 -11.63
CA ILE A 158 -6.03 13.02 -11.77
C ILE A 158 -5.79 11.51 -11.71
N PHE A 159 -5.00 10.98 -12.65
CA PHE A 159 -4.70 9.57 -12.78
C PHE A 159 -3.21 9.33 -12.98
N TYR A 160 -2.72 8.15 -12.66
CA TYR A 160 -1.36 7.73 -12.96
C TYR A 160 -1.24 7.30 -14.42
N ALA A 161 -0.34 7.94 -15.13
CA ALA A 161 -0.10 7.67 -16.53
C ALA A 161 1.34 7.20 -16.77
N ASP A 162 1.47 6.14 -17.56
CA ASP A 162 2.71 5.78 -18.22
C ASP A 162 2.72 6.42 -19.61
N VAL A 163 3.72 7.24 -19.89
CA VAL A 163 3.77 8.11 -21.06
C VAL A 163 5.08 7.92 -21.80
N VAL A 164 4.97 7.73 -23.12
CA VAL A 164 6.11 7.66 -24.04
C VAL A 164 6.03 8.80 -25.03
N PHE A 165 7.14 9.53 -25.20
CA PHE A 165 7.34 10.53 -26.23
C PHE A 165 8.40 10.06 -27.22
N THR A 166 8.11 10.11 -28.51
CA THR A 166 9.06 9.78 -29.58
C THR A 166 9.07 10.89 -30.61
N PRO A 167 10.20 11.55 -30.87
CA PRO A 167 10.29 12.59 -31.90
C PRO A 167 10.18 11.98 -33.31
N ILE A 168 9.49 12.66 -34.19
CA ILE A 168 9.25 12.25 -35.57
C ILE A 168 9.97 13.25 -36.50
N TYR A 169 10.77 12.72 -37.43
CA TYR A 169 11.52 13.51 -38.39
C TYR A 169 11.07 13.18 -39.84
N ASP A 170 11.25 14.13 -40.74
CA ASP A 170 11.11 13.87 -42.19
C ASP A 170 12.40 13.27 -42.76
N ASP A 171 12.35 12.98 -44.09
CA ASP A 171 13.50 12.42 -44.82
C ASP A 171 14.74 13.34 -44.83
N LYS A 172 14.55 14.64 -44.55
CA LYS A 172 15.62 15.66 -44.45
C LYS A 172 16.10 15.84 -42.99
N LYS A 173 15.65 14.98 -42.06
CA LYS A 173 15.93 15.07 -40.63
C LYS A 173 15.40 16.36 -39.97
N ILE A 174 14.34 16.96 -40.52
CA ILE A 174 13.66 18.10 -39.89
C ILE A 174 12.58 17.55 -38.97
N LEU A 175 12.55 18.04 -37.72
CA LEU A 175 11.53 17.65 -36.74
C LEU A 175 10.12 18.01 -37.24
N LYS A 176 9.24 17.04 -37.30
CA LYS A 176 7.80 17.18 -37.67
C LYS A 176 6.88 17.21 -36.44
N GLY A 177 7.40 16.83 -35.29
CA GLY A 177 6.66 16.76 -34.03
C GLY A 177 7.01 15.52 -33.23
N PHE A 178 6.06 15.08 -32.41
CA PHE A 178 6.25 13.92 -31.53
C PHE A 178 5.04 12.98 -31.61
N ALA A 179 5.30 11.69 -31.54
CA ALA A 179 4.29 10.71 -31.18
C ALA A 179 4.23 10.60 -29.66
N LYS A 180 3.03 10.70 -29.11
CA LYS A 180 2.78 10.50 -27.70
C LYS A 180 1.85 9.32 -27.49
N ILE A 181 2.29 8.37 -26.63
CA ILE A 181 1.50 7.24 -26.19
C ILE A 181 1.30 7.39 -24.69
N THR A 182 0.07 7.24 -24.24
CA THR A 182 -0.26 7.30 -22.79
C THR A 182 -1.12 6.11 -22.41
N ARG A 183 -0.76 5.41 -21.37
CA ARG A 183 -1.52 4.33 -20.75
C ARG A 183 -1.94 4.76 -19.34
N ASP A 184 -3.20 4.50 -18.99
CA ASP A 184 -3.66 4.62 -17.60
C ASP A 184 -3.18 3.40 -16.81
N ILE A 185 -2.43 3.66 -15.75
CA ILE A 185 -1.88 2.64 -14.85
C ILE A 185 -2.39 2.81 -13.42
N THR A 186 -3.49 3.55 -13.23
CA THR A 186 -4.03 3.87 -11.90
C THR A 186 -4.42 2.62 -11.12
N ASP A 187 -5.11 1.67 -11.76
CA ASP A 187 -5.52 0.43 -11.11
C ASP A 187 -4.31 -0.45 -10.77
N GLN A 188 -3.28 -0.46 -11.65
CA GLN A 188 -2.03 -1.16 -11.39
C GLN A 188 -1.30 -0.55 -10.18
N LYS A 189 -1.23 0.78 -10.08
CA LYS A 189 -0.61 1.47 -8.94
C LYS A 189 -1.35 1.25 -7.63
N LYS A 190 -2.69 1.29 -7.64
CA LYS A 190 -3.50 0.96 -6.48
C LYS A 190 -3.28 -0.46 -5.99
N ALA A 191 -3.29 -1.43 -6.91
CA ALA A 191 -3.02 -2.83 -6.58
C ALA A 191 -1.61 -3.04 -5.98
N GLU A 192 -0.60 -2.33 -6.51
CA GLU A 192 0.77 -2.35 -5.98
C GLU A 192 0.82 -1.79 -4.54
N GLU A 193 0.17 -0.65 -4.28
CA GLU A 193 0.08 -0.05 -2.94
C GLU A 193 -0.66 -0.95 -1.94
N ASP A 194 -1.78 -1.54 -2.34
CA ASP A 194 -2.54 -2.47 -1.51
C ASP A 194 -1.72 -3.72 -1.15
N MET A 195 -0.95 -4.24 -2.12
CA MET A 195 -0.05 -5.36 -1.89
C MET A 195 1.07 -5.00 -0.91
N ILE A 196 1.71 -3.84 -1.07
CA ILE A 196 2.74 -3.35 -0.15
C ILE A 196 2.19 -3.20 1.26
N ASN A 197 1.00 -2.63 1.42
CA ASN A 197 0.34 -2.46 2.71
C ASN A 197 -0.02 -3.81 3.35
N THR A 198 -0.46 -4.77 2.55
CA THR A 198 -0.76 -6.13 3.02
C THR A 198 0.50 -6.84 3.50
N LEU A 199 1.59 -6.81 2.72
CA LEU A 199 2.88 -7.38 3.10
C LEU A 199 3.45 -6.74 4.37
N ARG A 200 3.30 -5.43 4.52
CA ARG A 200 3.73 -4.73 5.75
C ARG A 200 2.97 -5.23 6.97
N ARG A 201 1.65 -5.34 6.88
CA ARG A 201 0.81 -5.88 7.97
C ARG A 201 1.17 -7.34 8.31
N GLU A 202 1.38 -8.17 7.29
CA GLU A 202 1.78 -9.56 7.49
C GLU A 202 3.14 -9.67 8.20
N LYS A 203 4.11 -8.84 7.79
CA LYS A 203 5.41 -8.77 8.42
C LYS A 203 5.32 -8.35 9.90
N GLU A 204 4.55 -7.31 10.21
CA GLU A 204 4.32 -6.85 11.59
C GLU A 204 3.68 -7.95 12.45
N LEU A 205 2.67 -8.65 11.92
CA LEU A 205 2.05 -9.79 12.61
C LEU A 205 3.05 -10.93 12.87
N ASN A 206 3.90 -11.25 11.90
CA ASN A 206 4.89 -12.31 12.04
C ASN A 206 5.99 -11.95 13.03
N GLU A 207 6.45 -10.69 13.04
CA GLU A 207 7.39 -10.19 14.06
C GLU A 207 6.78 -10.23 15.47
N MET A 208 5.51 -9.82 15.61
CA MET A 208 4.80 -9.95 16.89
C MET A 208 4.69 -11.41 17.35
N LYS A 209 4.33 -12.32 16.44
CA LYS A 209 4.24 -13.76 16.72
C LYS A 209 5.59 -14.33 17.15
N SER A 210 6.68 -13.93 16.51
CA SER A 210 8.03 -14.38 16.86
C SER A 210 8.47 -13.85 18.23
N ARG A 211 8.22 -12.59 18.55
CA ARG A 211 8.46 -12.00 19.88
C ARG A 211 7.63 -12.70 20.95
N PHE A 212 6.37 -13.00 20.66
CA PHE A 212 5.48 -13.76 21.54
C PHE A 212 6.08 -15.11 21.93
N VAL A 213 6.49 -15.94 20.97
CA VAL A 213 7.07 -17.26 21.22
C VAL A 213 8.35 -17.16 22.05
N THR A 214 9.21 -16.20 21.74
CA THR A 214 10.48 -15.98 22.45
C THR A 214 10.24 -15.58 23.91
N LEU A 215 9.37 -14.60 24.15
CA LEU A 215 9.03 -14.12 25.48
C LEU A 215 8.29 -15.18 26.31
N ALA A 216 7.31 -15.86 25.69
CA ALA A 216 6.61 -16.96 26.35
C ALA A 216 7.60 -18.03 26.83
N SER A 217 8.52 -18.45 25.97
CA SER A 217 9.54 -19.44 26.30
C SER A 217 10.42 -18.99 27.48
N HIS A 218 10.81 -17.72 27.50
CA HIS A 218 11.62 -17.18 28.59
C HIS A 218 10.84 -17.09 29.90
N GLU A 219 9.61 -16.55 29.86
CA GLU A 219 8.77 -16.38 31.08
C GLU A 219 8.28 -17.72 31.65
N PHE A 220 8.18 -18.80 30.85
CA PHE A 220 7.95 -20.15 31.37
C PHE A 220 9.21 -20.82 31.94
N LYS A 221 10.38 -20.62 31.30
CA LYS A 221 11.62 -21.29 31.71
C LYS A 221 12.07 -20.89 33.12
N THR A 222 11.95 -19.62 33.46
CA THR A 222 12.41 -19.07 34.75
C THR A 222 11.67 -19.71 35.93
N PRO A 223 10.33 -19.70 36.05
CA PRO A 223 9.61 -20.31 37.16
C PRO A 223 9.76 -21.84 37.19
N LEU A 224 9.83 -22.51 36.03
CA LEU A 224 10.09 -23.95 35.99
C LEU A 224 11.45 -24.31 36.55
N SER A 225 12.49 -23.53 36.24
CA SER A 225 13.83 -23.74 36.82
C SER A 225 13.85 -23.55 38.33
N VAL A 226 13.09 -22.55 38.85
CA VAL A 226 12.96 -22.32 40.31
C VAL A 226 12.19 -23.46 40.97
N ILE A 227 11.14 -23.98 40.37
CA ILE A 227 10.38 -25.13 40.86
C ILE A 227 11.32 -26.34 40.95
N LEU A 228 12.01 -26.67 39.84
CA LEU A 228 12.90 -27.83 39.78
C LEU A 228 14.04 -27.73 40.84
N SER A 229 14.69 -26.57 40.94
CA SER A 229 15.73 -26.37 41.95
C SER A 229 15.20 -26.46 43.38
N SER A 230 13.99 -25.95 43.64
CA SER A 230 13.35 -26.05 44.95
C SER A 230 12.98 -27.48 45.31
N VAL A 231 12.51 -28.31 44.36
CA VAL A 231 12.27 -29.75 44.55
C VAL A 231 13.59 -30.46 44.94
N SER A 232 14.66 -30.23 44.15
CA SER A 232 15.96 -30.84 44.42
C SER A 232 16.56 -30.43 45.80
N LEU A 233 16.22 -29.21 46.27
CA LEU A 233 16.65 -28.77 47.62
C LEU A 233 15.81 -29.40 48.72
N ILE A 234 14.51 -29.64 48.53
CA ILE A 234 13.65 -30.35 49.47
C ILE A 234 14.20 -31.77 49.71
N GLU A 235 14.63 -32.45 48.63
CA GLU A 235 15.22 -33.79 48.71
C GLU A 235 16.48 -33.82 49.59
N LYS A 236 17.21 -32.71 49.69
CA LYS A 236 18.43 -32.58 50.54
C LYS A 236 18.16 -32.26 52.00
N TYR A 237 16.91 -32.03 52.40
CA TYR A 237 16.50 -31.73 53.78
C TYR A 237 15.62 -32.86 54.34
N PRO A 238 16.18 -34.10 54.64
CA PRO A 238 15.38 -35.24 55.09
C PRO A 238 14.99 -35.16 56.57
N ASP A 239 15.75 -34.42 57.35
CA ASP A 239 15.62 -34.43 58.83
C ASP A 239 14.44 -33.60 59.34
N ALA A 240 13.86 -33.96 60.48
CA ALA A 240 12.67 -33.32 61.03
C ALA A 240 12.95 -31.88 61.52
N ASP A 241 14.14 -31.56 61.93
CA ASP A 241 14.60 -30.24 62.38
C ASP A 241 14.77 -29.24 61.23
N GLN A 242 14.73 -29.73 59.95
CA GLN A 242 14.85 -28.91 58.72
C GLN A 242 13.50 -28.57 58.10
N GLN A 243 12.40 -28.72 58.85
CA GLN A 243 11.05 -28.49 58.35
C GLN A 243 10.85 -27.05 57.83
N ASP A 244 11.38 -26.04 58.48
CA ASP A 244 11.26 -24.63 58.03
C ASP A 244 11.91 -24.40 56.67
N LYS A 245 13.04 -25.03 56.40
CA LYS A 245 13.71 -24.96 55.10
C LYS A 245 12.85 -25.61 54.01
N ARG A 246 12.26 -26.79 54.29
CA ARG A 246 11.32 -27.43 53.35
C ARG A 246 10.09 -26.56 53.09
N LEU A 247 9.47 -26.00 54.13
CA LEU A 247 8.30 -25.12 53.98
C LEU A 247 8.62 -23.90 53.12
N LYS A 248 9.79 -23.27 53.27
CA LYS A 248 10.25 -22.18 52.45
C LYS A 248 10.29 -22.57 50.95
N HIS A 249 10.82 -23.76 50.60
CA HIS A 249 10.87 -24.25 49.24
C HIS A 249 9.49 -24.63 48.71
N ILE A 250 8.62 -25.20 49.55
CA ILE A 250 7.22 -25.51 49.18
C ILE A 250 6.46 -24.21 48.85
N HIS A 251 6.60 -23.15 49.66
CA HIS A 251 6.02 -21.85 49.38
C HIS A 251 6.52 -21.27 48.04
N ARG A 252 7.84 -21.42 47.81
CA ARG A 252 8.48 -20.97 46.56
C ARG A 252 7.94 -21.71 45.35
N ILE A 253 7.69 -23.01 45.42
CA ILE A 253 7.06 -23.81 44.37
C ILE A 253 5.64 -23.32 44.13
N LYS A 254 4.82 -23.21 45.19
CA LYS A 254 3.43 -22.73 45.07
C LYS A 254 3.33 -21.36 44.39
N SER A 255 4.18 -20.42 44.80
CA SER A 255 4.25 -19.08 44.21
C SER A 255 4.58 -19.13 42.71
N ASN A 256 5.58 -19.95 42.32
CA ASN A 256 5.95 -20.07 40.91
C ASN A 256 4.92 -20.82 40.07
N VAL A 257 4.19 -21.79 40.62
CA VAL A 257 3.04 -22.42 39.92
C VAL A 257 1.93 -21.41 39.71
N ASN A 258 1.60 -20.57 40.69
CA ASN A 258 0.60 -19.52 40.54
C ASN A 258 1.03 -18.48 39.48
N ASN A 259 2.32 -18.12 39.44
CA ASN A 259 2.86 -17.25 38.40
C ASN A 259 2.70 -17.86 36.99
N LEU A 260 3.02 -19.16 36.83
CA LEU A 260 2.81 -19.88 35.57
C LEU A 260 1.34 -19.90 35.15
N LYS A 261 0.41 -20.11 36.11
CA LYS A 261 -1.04 -20.05 35.83
C LYS A 261 -1.47 -18.67 35.36
N GLN A 262 -0.92 -17.60 35.97
CA GLN A 262 -1.22 -16.22 35.57
C GLN A 262 -0.71 -15.94 34.15
N ILE A 263 0.53 -16.32 33.83
CA ILE A 263 1.11 -16.18 32.48
C ILE A 263 0.24 -16.87 31.45
N LEU A 264 -0.21 -18.10 31.71
CA LEU A 264 -1.07 -18.85 30.82
C LEU A 264 -2.43 -18.15 30.61
N ASN A 265 -3.04 -17.66 31.71
CA ASN A 265 -4.29 -16.93 31.64
C ASN A 265 -4.18 -15.62 30.85
N ASP A 266 -3.07 -14.88 30.99
CA ASP A 266 -2.80 -13.67 30.21
C ASP A 266 -2.75 -14.00 28.71
N PHE A 267 -2.07 -15.08 28.33
CA PHE A 267 -2.00 -15.52 26.93
C PHE A 267 -3.35 -15.94 26.38
N LEU A 268 -4.11 -16.76 27.11
CA LEU A 268 -5.45 -17.21 26.68
C LEU A 268 -6.44 -16.03 26.58
N SER A 269 -6.32 -15.05 27.48
CA SER A 269 -7.14 -13.84 27.45
C SER A 269 -6.82 -13.01 26.22
N LEU A 270 -5.55 -12.84 25.88
CA LEU A 270 -5.12 -12.11 24.69
C LEU A 270 -5.63 -12.79 23.42
N GLU A 271 -5.47 -14.10 23.28
CA GLU A 271 -5.94 -14.87 22.13
C GLU A 271 -7.44 -14.74 21.91
N LYS A 272 -8.23 -14.90 22.99
CA LYS A 272 -9.69 -14.73 22.94
C LYS A 272 -10.11 -13.31 22.53
N LEU A 273 -9.42 -12.29 23.05
CA LEU A 273 -9.68 -10.88 22.74
C LEU A 273 -9.34 -10.55 21.29
N GLU A 274 -8.27 -11.13 20.73
CA GLU A 274 -7.88 -10.95 19.32
C GLU A 274 -8.78 -11.69 18.34
N GLY A 275 -9.19 -12.90 18.71
CA GLY A 275 -10.10 -13.71 17.90
C GLY A 275 -11.53 -13.15 17.81
N GLY A 276 -11.83 -12.03 18.51
CA GLY A 276 -13.17 -11.45 18.54
C GLY A 276 -14.21 -12.36 19.18
N ILE A 277 -13.76 -13.38 19.91
CA ILE A 277 -14.64 -14.41 20.54
C ILE A 277 -15.32 -13.84 21.78
N VAL A 278 -14.68 -12.83 22.42
CA VAL A 278 -15.15 -12.25 23.68
C VAL A 278 -16.14 -11.12 23.39
N ARG A 279 -17.33 -11.25 23.94
CA ARG A 279 -18.39 -10.24 23.84
C ARG A 279 -18.57 -9.57 25.18
N ASN A 280 -18.77 -8.25 25.16
CA ASN A 280 -19.15 -7.46 26.34
C ASN A 280 -20.58 -7.83 26.74
N CYS A 281 -20.77 -8.29 27.97
CA CYS A 281 -22.05 -8.68 28.55
C CYS A 281 -22.32 -7.80 29.78
N PRO A 282 -22.73 -6.54 29.60
CA PRO A 282 -22.94 -5.61 30.72
C PRO A 282 -24.14 -6.03 31.60
N ALA A 283 -23.99 -5.84 32.90
CA ALA A 283 -25.01 -6.06 33.92
C ALA A 283 -25.00 -4.92 34.96
N GLU A 284 -26.15 -4.61 35.54
CA GLU A 284 -26.27 -3.65 36.63
C GLU A 284 -25.45 -4.11 37.83
N THR A 285 -24.41 -3.38 38.18
CA THR A 285 -23.35 -3.81 39.10
C THR A 285 -23.08 -2.72 40.16
N ASP A 286 -22.95 -3.14 41.41
CA ASP A 286 -22.37 -2.33 42.48
C ASP A 286 -20.84 -2.40 42.38
N LEU A 287 -20.23 -1.34 41.86
CA LEU A 287 -18.77 -1.25 41.66
C LEU A 287 -18.00 -1.30 42.98
N PHE A 288 -18.54 -0.69 44.05
CA PHE A 288 -17.88 -0.72 45.35
C PHE A 288 -17.72 -2.14 45.88
N HIS A 289 -18.78 -2.95 45.74
CA HIS A 289 -18.78 -4.36 46.14
C HIS A 289 -17.72 -5.17 45.33
N VAL A 290 -17.69 -5.00 44.00
CA VAL A 290 -16.76 -5.71 43.10
C VAL A 290 -15.30 -5.32 43.40
N ILE A 291 -15.01 -4.02 43.64
CA ILE A 291 -13.66 -3.56 43.96
C ILE A 291 -13.24 -4.12 45.30
N ARG A 292 -14.13 -4.10 46.30
CA ARG A 292 -13.83 -4.67 47.67
C ARG A 292 -13.53 -6.15 47.59
N GLU A 293 -14.31 -6.92 46.82
CA GLU A 293 -14.02 -8.36 46.62
C GLU A 293 -12.67 -8.57 45.93
N ALA A 294 -12.37 -7.80 44.88
CA ALA A 294 -11.09 -7.89 44.17
C ALA A 294 -9.89 -7.57 45.09
N ILE A 295 -10.05 -6.62 46.03
CA ILE A 295 -9.03 -6.32 47.07
C ILE A 295 -8.89 -7.49 48.00
N GLN A 296 -9.98 -8.08 48.50
CA GLN A 296 -9.96 -9.27 49.38
C GLN A 296 -9.29 -10.47 48.71
N ASP A 297 -9.50 -10.70 47.45
CA ASP A 297 -8.84 -11.77 46.67
C ASP A 297 -7.30 -11.60 46.63
N MET A 298 -6.79 -10.40 46.89
CA MET A 298 -5.35 -10.10 46.95
C MET A 298 -4.70 -10.29 48.34
N ASP A 299 -5.44 -10.63 49.40
CA ASP A 299 -4.92 -10.70 50.79
C ASP A 299 -3.66 -11.56 50.97
N GLY A 300 -3.53 -12.63 50.17
CA GLY A 300 -2.31 -13.48 50.20
C GLY A 300 -1.13 -12.96 49.37
N SER A 301 -1.26 -11.81 48.71
CA SER A 301 -0.26 -11.25 47.80
C SER A 301 0.45 -10.02 48.33
N PHE A 302 0.00 -9.46 49.43
CA PHE A 302 0.61 -8.28 50.06
C PHE A 302 2.00 -8.57 50.58
N LYS A 303 2.87 -7.58 50.41
CA LYS A 303 4.17 -7.57 51.13
C LYS A 303 3.97 -7.16 52.57
N GLU A 304 4.98 -7.38 53.41
CA GLU A 304 4.92 -7.05 54.85
C GLU A 304 4.54 -5.58 55.04
N GLY A 305 3.47 -5.34 55.81
CA GLY A 305 2.94 -4.00 56.11
C GLY A 305 2.26 -3.28 54.96
N GLN A 306 2.09 -3.90 53.79
CA GLN A 306 1.29 -3.33 52.71
C GLN A 306 -0.21 -3.50 52.97
N HIS A 307 -1.00 -2.50 52.52
CA HIS A 307 -2.45 -2.56 52.55
C HIS A 307 -3.04 -1.64 51.46
N ILE A 308 -4.29 -1.91 51.06
CA ILE A 308 -5.03 -1.10 50.10
C ILE A 308 -6.12 -0.37 50.87
N HIS A 309 -6.19 0.96 50.71
CA HIS A 309 -7.30 1.78 51.18
C HIS A 309 -8.30 2.03 50.06
N LEU A 310 -9.54 1.62 50.26
CA LEU A 310 -10.63 1.90 49.34
C LEU A 310 -11.40 3.14 49.83
N HIS A 311 -11.47 4.17 48.97
CA HIS A 311 -12.21 5.40 49.22
C HIS A 311 -13.31 5.51 48.15
N THR A 312 -14.43 6.15 48.53
CA THR A 312 -15.54 6.43 47.61
C THR A 312 -15.90 7.91 47.68
N ASP A 313 -16.09 8.51 46.52
CA ASP A 313 -16.52 9.88 46.36
C ASP A 313 -17.76 9.96 45.44
N GLY A 314 -18.71 10.86 45.74
CA GLY A 314 -19.99 11.00 45.06
C GLY A 314 -21.06 10.04 45.56
N THR A 315 -22.21 10.03 44.89
CA THR A 315 -23.37 9.21 45.26
C THR A 315 -23.29 7.83 44.60
N PRO A 316 -23.21 6.74 45.40
CA PRO A 316 -23.17 5.39 44.84
C PRO A 316 -24.40 5.07 43.99
N ARG A 317 -24.21 4.42 42.86
CA ARG A 317 -25.27 3.93 41.98
C ARG A 317 -24.85 2.64 41.29
N LEU A 318 -25.84 1.90 40.82
CA LEU A 318 -25.57 0.75 39.95
C LEU A 318 -25.10 1.24 38.59
N VAL A 319 -24.17 0.47 37.98
CA VAL A 319 -23.53 0.81 36.72
C VAL A 319 -23.59 -0.40 35.80
N SER A 320 -23.92 -0.17 34.54
CA SER A 320 -24.01 -1.23 33.54
C SER A 320 -22.61 -1.58 33.00
N VAL A 321 -21.98 -2.64 33.56
CA VAL A 321 -20.62 -3.07 33.19
C VAL A 321 -20.53 -4.59 33.13
N ASP A 322 -19.60 -5.10 32.34
CA ASP A 322 -19.23 -6.51 32.37
C ASP A 322 -18.35 -6.79 33.58
N ILE A 323 -18.91 -7.55 34.54
CA ILE A 323 -18.23 -7.87 35.80
C ILE A 323 -16.91 -8.63 35.58
N GLN A 324 -16.88 -9.53 34.60
CA GLN A 324 -15.68 -10.33 34.33
C GLN A 324 -14.55 -9.48 33.75
N PHE A 325 -14.88 -8.54 32.87
CA PHE A 325 -13.92 -7.59 32.31
C PHE A 325 -13.40 -6.66 33.40
N LEU A 326 -14.31 -6.14 34.23
CA LEU A 326 -13.95 -5.28 35.34
C LEU A 326 -13.04 -6.00 36.36
N ARG A 327 -13.34 -7.24 36.73
CA ARG A 327 -12.47 -8.05 37.62
C ARG A 327 -11.08 -8.25 37.00
N ASN A 328 -10.99 -8.54 35.72
CA ASN A 328 -9.71 -8.68 35.04
C ASN A 328 -8.89 -7.38 35.03
N ILE A 329 -9.54 -6.24 34.84
CA ILE A 329 -8.92 -4.90 34.89
C ILE A 329 -8.39 -4.64 36.29
N LEU A 330 -9.25 -4.81 37.32
CA LEU A 330 -8.88 -4.59 38.72
C LEU A 330 -7.71 -5.49 39.17
N ASN A 331 -7.78 -6.78 38.84
CA ASN A 331 -6.73 -7.74 39.17
C ASN A 331 -5.38 -7.36 38.59
N ASN A 332 -5.36 -6.91 37.33
CA ASN A 332 -4.14 -6.45 36.66
C ASN A 332 -3.57 -5.18 37.33
N LEU A 333 -4.42 -4.19 37.58
CA LEU A 333 -3.96 -2.91 38.14
C LEU A 333 -3.57 -3.04 39.61
N LEU A 334 -4.36 -3.73 40.42
CA LEU A 334 -4.07 -3.95 41.86
C LEU A 334 -2.80 -4.82 42.03
N SER A 335 -2.66 -5.90 41.29
CA SER A 335 -1.46 -6.75 41.36
C SER A 335 -0.21 -5.98 40.94
N ASN A 336 -0.30 -5.10 39.92
CA ASN A 336 0.80 -4.21 39.57
C ASN A 336 1.14 -3.24 40.72
N ALA A 337 0.15 -2.59 41.32
CA ALA A 337 0.36 -1.68 42.44
C ALA A 337 1.06 -2.38 43.63
N ILE A 338 0.62 -3.59 44.00
CA ILE A 338 1.25 -4.42 45.08
C ILE A 338 2.68 -4.77 44.67
N LYS A 339 2.90 -5.21 43.47
CA LYS A 339 4.17 -5.72 42.97
C LYS A 339 5.24 -4.64 42.89
N TYR A 340 4.90 -3.46 42.38
CA TYR A 340 5.86 -2.37 42.16
C TYR A 340 6.06 -1.45 43.37
N SER A 341 5.18 -1.49 44.39
CA SER A 341 5.35 -0.75 45.65
C SER A 341 6.29 -1.47 46.60
N PRO A 342 7.06 -0.72 47.43
CA PRO A 342 7.85 -1.27 48.53
C PRO A 342 6.98 -1.91 49.64
N GLU A 343 7.62 -2.58 50.57
CA GLU A 343 7.01 -3.02 51.83
C GLU A 343 6.51 -1.81 52.66
N SER A 344 5.55 -2.03 53.54
CA SER A 344 4.98 -1.03 54.47
C SER A 344 4.42 0.23 53.78
N THR A 345 3.96 0.11 52.54
CA THR A 345 3.31 1.19 51.80
C THR A 345 1.80 1.02 51.68
N THR A 346 1.11 2.12 51.63
CA THR A 346 -0.32 2.15 51.34
C THR A 346 -0.57 2.36 49.84
N ILE A 347 -1.46 1.56 49.27
CA ILE A 347 -1.98 1.71 47.94
C ILE A 347 -3.36 2.33 48.05
N ASP A 348 -3.62 3.45 47.37
CA ASP A 348 -4.90 4.14 47.45
C ASP A 348 -5.77 3.73 46.24
N CYS A 349 -6.96 3.21 46.51
CA CYS A 349 -8.00 2.92 45.51
C CYS A 349 -9.17 3.87 45.73
N MET A 350 -9.49 4.71 44.74
CA MET A 350 -10.58 5.69 44.82
C MET A 350 -11.61 5.39 43.75
N LEU A 351 -12.87 5.29 44.16
CA LEU A 351 -14.03 5.15 43.29
C LEU A 351 -14.81 6.45 43.29
N SER A 352 -14.86 7.18 42.17
CA SER A 352 -15.55 8.47 42.06
C SER A 352 -16.73 8.39 41.10
N TYR A 353 -17.94 8.69 41.60
CA TYR A 353 -19.17 8.72 40.81
C TYR A 353 -19.41 10.13 40.28
N GLN A 354 -19.17 10.37 38.99
CA GLN A 354 -19.47 11.62 38.29
C GLN A 354 -20.78 11.49 37.50
N PRO A 355 -21.44 12.59 37.12
CA PRO A 355 -22.73 12.54 36.42
C PRO A 355 -22.73 11.73 35.13
N ALA A 356 -21.67 11.80 34.33
CA ALA A 356 -21.53 11.15 33.01
C ALA A 356 -20.50 10.05 32.95
N ALA A 357 -19.73 9.81 34.01
CA ALA A 357 -18.64 8.85 34.01
C ALA A 357 -18.36 8.36 35.43
N ILE A 358 -17.65 7.26 35.52
CA ILE A 358 -17.16 6.74 36.80
C ILE A 358 -15.65 6.51 36.67
N ASP A 359 -14.92 7.08 37.61
CA ASP A 359 -13.47 6.93 37.67
C ASP A 359 -13.07 5.96 38.77
N ILE A 360 -12.25 4.97 38.44
CA ILE A 360 -11.56 4.07 39.37
C ILE A 360 -10.09 4.43 39.29
N GLN A 361 -9.57 5.03 40.35
CA GLN A 361 -8.18 5.44 40.45
C GLN A 361 -7.43 4.51 41.38
N ILE A 362 -6.30 3.96 40.91
CA ILE A 362 -5.39 3.13 41.69
C ILE A 362 -4.04 3.85 41.69
N ARG A 363 -3.62 4.28 42.91
CA ARG A 363 -2.37 4.99 43.16
C ARG A 363 -1.44 4.14 43.95
N ASP A 364 -0.28 3.85 43.41
CA ASP A 364 0.83 3.18 44.08
C ASP A 364 1.96 4.18 44.46
N ARG A 365 2.81 3.77 45.38
CA ARG A 365 4.01 4.51 45.79
C ARG A 365 5.28 3.71 45.42
N GLY A 366 5.26 3.19 44.20
CA GLY A 366 6.29 2.33 43.67
C GLY A 366 7.43 3.06 42.98
N ILE A 367 8.12 2.31 42.15
CA ILE A 367 9.29 2.79 41.40
C ILE A 367 8.98 3.89 40.35
N GLY A 368 7.71 4.12 40.06
CA GLY A 368 7.30 5.01 38.99
C GLY A 368 7.75 4.54 37.59
N ILE A 369 7.47 5.34 36.57
CA ILE A 369 7.70 4.99 35.16
C ILE A 369 8.35 6.16 34.43
N PRO A 370 9.48 5.96 33.71
CA PRO A 370 10.16 6.98 32.95
C PRO A 370 9.23 7.64 31.92
N LEU A 371 9.28 8.95 31.78
CA LEU A 371 8.36 9.73 30.95
C LEU A 371 8.36 9.27 29.48
N GLU A 372 9.53 9.00 28.93
CA GLU A 372 9.70 8.54 27.56
C GLU A 372 9.06 7.17 27.29
N GLU A 373 8.90 6.36 28.33
CA GLU A 373 8.37 5.00 28.24
C GLU A 373 6.86 4.93 28.48
N GLN A 374 6.25 5.97 29.05
CA GLN A 374 4.82 5.97 29.42
C GLN A 374 3.91 5.80 28.20
N GLN A 375 4.27 6.29 27.05
CA GLN A 375 3.51 6.15 25.80
C GLN A 375 3.44 4.69 25.30
N HIS A 376 4.42 3.84 25.66
CA HIS A 376 4.52 2.46 25.19
C HIS A 376 3.94 1.44 26.18
N LEU A 377 3.51 1.85 27.36
CA LEU A 377 3.07 0.93 28.44
C LEU A 377 1.87 0.06 28.09
N PHE A 378 1.04 0.50 27.16
CA PHE A 378 -0.13 -0.24 26.70
C PHE A 378 0.16 -1.10 25.49
N GLU A 379 1.40 -1.05 24.96
CA GLU A 379 1.86 -1.96 23.92
C GLU A 379 2.11 -3.35 24.48
N ARG A 380 1.93 -4.36 23.65
CA ARG A 380 2.12 -5.75 24.05
C ARG A 380 3.59 -6.04 24.30
N PHE A 381 3.85 -6.80 25.36
CA PHE A 381 5.19 -7.22 25.75
C PHE A 381 6.13 -6.08 26.15
N PHE A 382 5.62 -4.86 26.23
CA PHE A 382 6.41 -3.75 26.69
C PHE A 382 6.59 -3.79 28.22
N ARG A 383 7.81 -3.51 28.67
CA ARG A 383 8.19 -3.41 30.09
C ARG A 383 9.14 -2.25 30.25
N ALA A 384 8.87 -1.42 31.24
CA ALA A 384 9.74 -0.29 31.53
C ALA A 384 11.12 -0.77 31.97
N THR A 385 12.17 -0.07 31.56
CA THR A 385 13.58 -0.44 31.84
C THR A 385 13.88 -0.51 33.29
N ASN A 386 13.27 0.34 34.14
CA ASN A 386 13.41 0.35 35.59
C ASN A 386 12.66 -0.82 36.29
N SER A 387 11.90 -1.63 35.55
CA SER A 387 11.23 -2.84 36.06
C SER A 387 12.08 -4.11 35.97
N THR A 388 13.35 -3.99 35.59
CA THR A 388 14.29 -5.12 35.48
C THR A 388 14.45 -5.86 36.82
N GLY A 389 14.27 -7.20 36.78
CA GLY A 389 14.29 -8.03 37.99
C GLY A 389 12.93 -8.27 38.66
N ILE A 390 11.87 -7.56 38.25
CA ILE A 390 10.51 -7.80 38.73
C ILE A 390 9.78 -8.64 37.64
N SER A 391 9.31 -9.86 37.99
CA SER A 391 8.69 -10.78 36.99
C SER A 391 7.45 -10.19 36.29
N GLY A 392 7.21 -10.49 35.01
CA GLY A 392 5.97 -10.09 34.31
C GLY A 392 6.05 -10.16 32.82
N THR A 393 4.92 -10.48 32.21
CA THR A 393 4.75 -10.75 30.77
C THR A 393 4.74 -9.49 29.89
N GLY A 394 4.47 -8.31 30.46
CA GLY A 394 4.19 -7.09 29.71
C GLY A 394 2.85 -7.13 28.96
N LEU A 395 1.95 -8.06 29.30
CA LEU A 395 0.62 -8.20 28.68
C LEU A 395 -0.49 -7.54 29.49
N GLY A 396 -0.35 -7.45 30.80
CA GLY A 396 -1.44 -7.02 31.70
C GLY A 396 -2.08 -5.70 31.31
N LEU A 397 -1.29 -4.64 31.05
CA LEU A 397 -1.82 -3.32 30.70
C LEU A 397 -2.42 -3.29 29.28
N SER A 398 -1.90 -4.05 28.35
CA SER A 398 -2.50 -4.17 27.00
C SER A 398 -3.85 -4.90 27.03
N ILE A 399 -3.98 -5.90 27.91
CA ILE A 399 -5.24 -6.61 28.19
C ILE A 399 -6.25 -5.65 28.85
N VAL A 400 -5.83 -4.87 29.85
CA VAL A 400 -6.65 -3.83 30.49
C VAL A 400 -7.21 -2.86 29.45
N LYS A 401 -6.36 -2.31 28.59
CA LYS A 401 -6.78 -1.39 27.55
C LYS A 401 -7.80 -2.04 26.61
N ARG A 402 -7.59 -3.29 26.21
CA ARG A 402 -8.50 -3.99 25.32
C ARG A 402 -9.87 -4.25 25.93
N TYR A 403 -9.94 -4.64 27.23
CA TYR A 403 -11.22 -4.76 27.93
C TYR A 403 -11.94 -3.43 28.02
N LEU A 404 -11.22 -2.34 28.33
CA LEU A 404 -11.80 -1.00 28.36
C LEU A 404 -12.34 -0.55 26.99
N ASP A 405 -11.59 -0.79 25.92
CA ASP A 405 -12.05 -0.51 24.54
C ASP A 405 -13.38 -1.23 24.23
N LEU A 406 -13.53 -2.49 24.69
CA LEU A 406 -14.76 -3.25 24.53
C LEU A 406 -15.92 -2.74 25.36
N MET A 407 -15.66 -2.11 26.52
CA MET A 407 -16.65 -1.49 27.38
C MET A 407 -16.91 -0.02 27.07
N GLY A 408 -16.23 0.59 26.08
CA GLY A 408 -16.32 2.02 25.81
C GLY A 408 -15.65 2.91 26.85
N GLY A 409 -14.77 2.32 27.69
CA GLY A 409 -14.02 3.01 28.72
C GLY A 409 -12.64 3.49 28.26
N GLN A 410 -11.95 4.21 29.16
CA GLN A 410 -10.61 4.74 28.91
C GLN A 410 -9.69 4.48 30.09
N ILE A 411 -8.37 4.45 29.85
CA ILE A 411 -7.36 4.44 30.90
C ILE A 411 -6.39 5.59 30.69
N ARG A 412 -6.05 6.26 31.79
CA ARG A 412 -5.02 7.33 31.86
C ARG A 412 -3.98 6.97 32.90
N LEU A 413 -2.77 7.48 32.70
CA LEU A 413 -1.63 7.30 33.60
C LEU A 413 -1.06 8.65 33.98
N SER A 414 -0.66 8.77 35.24
CA SER A 414 0.23 9.81 35.76
C SER A 414 1.29 9.13 36.60
N SER A 415 2.56 9.28 36.29
CA SER A 415 3.66 8.61 37.00
C SER A 415 4.91 9.47 37.01
N ILE A 416 5.60 9.44 38.16
CA ILE A 416 6.89 10.10 38.37
C ILE A 416 7.89 9.04 38.88
N PRO A 417 9.04 8.89 38.22
CA PRO A 417 10.07 7.96 38.67
C PRO A 417 10.47 8.19 40.15
N GLY A 418 10.40 7.12 40.96
CA GLY A 418 10.70 7.16 42.37
C GLY A 418 9.57 7.63 43.29
N GLU A 419 8.45 8.15 42.77
CA GLU A 419 7.30 8.61 43.55
C GLU A 419 6.09 7.67 43.47
N GLY A 420 6.01 6.88 42.36
CA GLY A 420 4.92 5.95 42.11
C GLY A 420 4.12 6.27 40.87
N SER A 421 3.01 5.55 40.70
CA SER A 421 2.11 5.67 39.54
C SER A 421 0.65 5.76 39.94
N THR A 422 -0.13 6.44 39.15
CA THR A 422 -1.57 6.54 39.30
C THR A 422 -2.24 6.14 38.00
N PHE A 423 -2.97 5.03 37.99
CA PHE A 423 -3.80 4.59 36.90
C PHE A 423 -5.24 5.02 37.13
N ILE A 424 -5.87 5.65 36.15
CA ILE A 424 -7.25 6.12 36.22
C ILE A 424 -8.03 5.43 35.11
N VAL A 425 -8.96 4.58 35.48
CA VAL A 425 -9.92 3.91 34.60
C VAL A 425 -11.20 4.72 34.61
N THR A 426 -11.64 5.18 33.46
CA THR A 426 -12.91 5.89 33.25
C THR A 426 -13.89 4.98 32.55
N LEU A 427 -15.03 4.69 33.15
CA LEU A 427 -16.14 3.95 32.57
C LEU A 427 -17.29 4.91 32.22
N PRO A 428 -18.08 4.63 31.15
CA PRO A 428 -19.31 5.37 30.88
C PRO A 428 -20.30 5.22 32.05
N GLY A 429 -20.96 6.30 32.42
CA GLY A 429 -21.86 6.37 33.58
C GLY A 429 -23.27 5.90 33.30
#